data_bcb41a8c706f2baa0d9d751b69cb153c
#
_entry.id   bcb41a8c706f2baa0d9d751b69cb153c
#
_cell.length_a   1.000
_cell.length_b   1.000
_cell.length_c   1.000
_cell.angle_alpha   90.00
_cell.angle_beta   90.00
_cell.angle_gamma   90.00
#
_symmetry.space_group_name_H-M   'P 1'
#
loop_
_entity.id
_entity.type
_entity.pdbx_description
1 polymer ?
#
loop_
_entity_poly.entity_id
_entity_poly.type
_entity_poly.pdbx_seq_one_letter_code
_entity_poly.pdbx_strand_id
1 'polypeptide(L)'
;MHVLIIGCGYVGERFAKQAVERGWQVTALTRSQKRAEALQLAGIRPVIGNVLEPKSLQALPQADLCLYAVGYDRSANENKRDVYVSGLKNVLSEIADRIPRLIYVSSTSVYGESTGDWVNEETPCEPANESGQICLDAEAVVNEVYARNLNRDATIVRLSGIYGPGRLIGRKEQLRGQKPISGNPDGWLNLIHVDDILQVLFILASGTPSSSLYLLSDERPNRRFEFYSELAKHLQTPAPVMPDEPSADFGKRCDSLRIRNELGVKLLRPTIQDGIPVSIE
;
A
#
# COMPACT_ATOMS: atom_id res chain seq x y z
N MET A 1 -21.41 8.96 -2.64
CA MET A 1 -20.38 8.87 -1.62
C MET A 1 -19.30 9.90 -1.90
N HIS A 2 -18.83 10.59 -0.87
CA HIS A 2 -17.68 11.51 -0.96
C HIS A 2 -16.47 10.86 -0.28
N VAL A 3 -15.34 10.76 -0.98
CA VAL A 3 -14.11 10.18 -0.46
C VAL A 3 -13.00 11.22 -0.43
N LEU A 4 -12.35 11.36 0.72
CA LEU A 4 -11.12 12.12 0.87
C LEU A 4 -9.91 11.17 0.71
N ILE A 5 -8.96 11.53 -0.17
CA ILE A 5 -7.75 10.75 -0.39
C ILE A 5 -6.53 11.54 0.09
N ILE A 6 -5.83 10.98 1.07
CA ILE A 6 -4.55 11.48 1.56
C ILE A 6 -3.46 10.53 1.03
N GLY A 7 -2.60 11.04 0.14
CA GLY A 7 -1.63 10.20 -0.56
C GLY A 7 -2.14 9.72 -1.94
N CYS A 8 -2.43 10.67 -2.82
CA CYS A 8 -2.87 10.41 -4.19
C CYS A 8 -1.67 10.03 -5.11
N GLY A 9 -0.91 9.00 -4.70
CA GLY A 9 0.19 8.38 -5.43
C GLY A 9 -0.27 7.16 -6.23
N TYR A 10 0.59 6.13 -6.30
CA TYR A 10 0.37 4.96 -7.16
C TYR A 10 -0.96 4.22 -6.94
N VAL A 11 -1.31 3.93 -5.69
CA VAL A 11 -2.60 3.30 -5.32
C VAL A 11 -3.71 4.35 -5.26
N GLY A 12 -3.48 5.45 -4.52
CA GLY A 12 -4.52 6.45 -4.27
C GLY A 12 -5.04 7.12 -5.54
N GLU A 13 -4.19 7.38 -6.54
CA GLU A 13 -4.64 7.97 -7.82
C GLU A 13 -5.50 7.00 -8.64
N ARG A 14 -5.10 5.71 -8.69
CA ARG A 14 -5.89 4.70 -9.38
C ARG A 14 -7.25 4.51 -8.73
N PHE A 15 -7.28 4.48 -7.40
CA PHE A 15 -8.53 4.44 -6.65
C PHE A 15 -9.37 5.68 -6.94
N ALA A 16 -8.78 6.88 -6.91
CA ALA A 16 -9.46 8.14 -7.18
C ALA A 16 -10.15 8.16 -8.55
N LYS A 17 -9.42 7.79 -9.61
CA LYS A 17 -9.95 7.75 -10.98
C LYS A 17 -11.12 6.77 -11.10
N GLN A 18 -10.97 5.55 -10.59
CA GLN A 18 -12.05 4.59 -10.61
C GLN A 18 -13.25 4.98 -9.72
N ALA A 19 -13.03 5.72 -8.63
CA ALA A 19 -14.10 6.26 -7.80
C ALA A 19 -14.92 7.33 -8.56
N VAL A 20 -14.25 8.22 -9.30
CA VAL A 20 -14.91 9.19 -10.18
C VAL A 20 -15.73 8.48 -11.27
N GLU A 21 -15.18 7.46 -11.92
CA GLU A 21 -15.90 6.64 -12.92
C GLU A 21 -17.16 5.96 -12.34
N ARG A 22 -17.17 5.67 -11.03
CA ARG A 22 -18.33 5.14 -10.30
C ARG A 22 -19.30 6.25 -9.84
N GLY A 23 -19.07 7.49 -10.21
CA GLY A 23 -19.93 8.63 -9.85
C GLY A 23 -19.72 9.11 -8.40
N TRP A 24 -18.61 8.76 -7.75
CA TRP A 24 -18.31 9.26 -6.40
C TRP A 24 -17.69 10.66 -6.48
N GLN A 25 -17.95 11.48 -5.47
CA GLN A 25 -17.19 12.70 -5.27
C GLN A 25 -15.85 12.36 -4.65
N VAL A 26 -14.76 12.85 -5.24
CA VAL A 26 -13.41 12.58 -4.77
C VAL A 26 -12.68 13.89 -4.52
N THR A 27 -12.14 14.03 -3.31
CA THR A 27 -11.21 15.11 -2.96
C THR A 27 -9.85 14.48 -2.64
N ALA A 28 -8.76 15.07 -3.13
CA ALA A 28 -7.41 14.55 -2.89
C ALA A 28 -6.46 15.66 -2.40
N LEU A 29 -5.72 15.37 -1.33
CA LEU A 29 -4.63 16.22 -0.86
C LEU A 29 -3.41 16.07 -1.74
N THR A 30 -2.81 17.20 -2.17
CA THR A 30 -1.57 17.23 -2.94
C THR A 30 -0.69 18.39 -2.50
N ARG A 31 0.64 18.24 -2.58
CA ARG A 31 1.62 19.28 -2.23
C ARG A 31 1.92 20.24 -3.39
N SER A 32 1.53 19.91 -4.61
CA SER A 32 1.99 20.58 -5.82
C SER A 32 0.83 21.14 -6.64
N GLN A 33 0.94 22.41 -7.05
CA GLN A 33 -0.01 23.07 -7.95
C GLN A 33 -0.15 22.30 -9.27
N LYS A 34 0.97 21.89 -9.88
CA LYS A 34 0.96 21.10 -11.13
C LYS A 34 0.17 19.80 -10.97
N ARG A 35 0.31 19.16 -9.79
CA ARG A 35 -0.43 17.93 -9.51
C ARG A 35 -1.92 18.21 -9.28
N ALA A 36 -2.25 19.33 -8.64
CA ALA A 36 -3.64 19.77 -8.45
C ALA A 36 -4.37 19.95 -9.79
N GLU A 37 -3.74 20.58 -10.76
CA GLU A 37 -4.28 20.75 -12.12
C GLU A 37 -4.54 19.41 -12.80
N ALA A 38 -3.59 18.46 -12.71
CA ALA A 38 -3.77 17.12 -13.27
C ALA A 38 -4.91 16.34 -12.60
N LEU A 39 -5.08 16.47 -11.29
CA LEU A 39 -6.19 15.86 -10.55
C LEU A 39 -7.53 16.48 -10.98
N GLN A 40 -7.60 17.79 -11.14
CA GLN A 40 -8.80 18.49 -11.56
C GLN A 40 -9.25 18.06 -12.96
N LEU A 41 -8.31 17.89 -13.89
CA LEU A 41 -8.61 17.36 -15.24
C LEU A 41 -9.15 15.93 -15.21
N ALA A 42 -8.79 15.15 -14.17
CA ALA A 42 -9.33 13.82 -13.95
C ALA A 42 -10.65 13.77 -13.16
N GLY A 43 -11.30 14.94 -12.93
CA GLY A 43 -12.56 15.03 -12.18
C GLY A 43 -12.39 14.89 -10.65
N ILE A 44 -11.17 14.98 -10.14
CA ILE A 44 -10.83 14.87 -8.72
C ILE A 44 -10.63 16.30 -8.18
N ARG A 45 -11.35 16.67 -7.11
CA ARG A 45 -11.20 17.97 -6.45
C ARG A 45 -9.87 18.02 -5.69
N PRO A 46 -8.91 18.87 -6.06
CA PRO A 46 -7.66 18.99 -5.33
C PRO A 46 -7.80 19.88 -4.09
N VAL A 47 -7.09 19.54 -3.03
CA VAL A 47 -6.74 20.42 -1.91
C VAL A 47 -5.23 20.51 -1.85
N ILE A 48 -4.68 21.72 -1.90
CA ILE A 48 -3.23 21.93 -1.79
C ILE A 48 -2.87 22.00 -0.32
N GLY A 49 -1.96 21.12 0.11
CA GLY A 49 -1.49 21.06 1.48
C GLY A 49 -0.44 19.97 1.67
N ASN A 50 0.19 20.01 2.82
CA ASN A 50 1.22 19.06 3.24
C ASN A 50 0.85 18.46 4.59
N VAL A 51 0.93 17.13 4.72
CA VAL A 51 0.64 16.43 5.98
C VAL A 51 1.52 16.92 7.15
N LEU A 52 2.70 17.47 6.85
CA LEU A 52 3.60 18.06 7.85
C LEU A 52 3.26 19.51 8.25
N GLU A 53 2.29 20.12 7.57
CA GLU A 53 1.88 21.51 7.79
C GLU A 53 0.42 21.59 8.26
N PRO A 54 0.13 21.49 9.58
CA PRO A 54 -1.25 21.41 10.09
C PRO A 54 -2.19 22.52 9.58
N LYS A 55 -1.67 23.75 9.42
CA LYS A 55 -2.47 24.87 8.91
C LYS A 55 -3.00 24.63 7.48
N SER A 56 -2.24 23.91 6.65
CA SER A 56 -2.65 23.59 5.28
C SER A 56 -3.75 22.53 5.22
N LEU A 57 -3.99 21.80 6.32
CA LEU A 57 -4.99 20.74 6.42
C LEU A 57 -6.38 21.24 6.80
N GLN A 58 -6.51 22.48 7.27
CA GLN A 58 -7.80 23.08 7.68
C GLN A 58 -8.82 23.17 6.54
N ALA A 59 -8.34 23.19 5.28
CA ALA A 59 -9.18 23.19 4.08
C ALA A 59 -9.73 21.81 3.69
N LEU A 60 -9.38 20.75 4.43
CA LEU A 60 -9.89 19.40 4.16
C LEU A 60 -11.40 19.36 4.39
N PRO A 61 -12.20 18.77 3.46
CA PRO A 61 -13.65 18.76 3.56
C PRO A 61 -14.16 17.70 4.55
N GLN A 62 -15.45 17.75 4.82
CA GLN A 62 -16.18 16.58 5.31
C GLN A 62 -16.30 15.57 4.18
N ALA A 63 -16.24 14.28 4.53
CA ALA A 63 -16.42 13.17 3.60
C ALA A 63 -17.01 11.95 4.33
N ASP A 64 -17.51 10.98 3.57
CA ASP A 64 -18.04 9.73 4.12
C ASP A 64 -16.91 8.77 4.52
N LEU A 65 -15.76 8.88 3.84
CA LEU A 65 -14.62 8.02 3.99
C LEU A 65 -13.31 8.78 3.73
N CYS A 66 -12.26 8.49 4.51
CA CYS A 66 -10.88 8.83 4.17
C CYS A 66 -10.12 7.57 3.76
N LEU A 67 -9.49 7.61 2.58
CA LEU A 67 -8.44 6.67 2.18
C LEU A 67 -7.08 7.31 2.46
N TYR A 68 -6.34 6.81 3.43
CA TYR A 68 -4.98 7.24 3.74
C TYR A 68 -3.96 6.27 3.12
N ALA A 69 -3.30 6.69 2.05
CA ALA A 69 -2.35 5.89 1.26
C ALA A 69 -1.05 6.65 0.96
N VAL A 70 -0.55 7.39 1.96
CA VAL A 70 0.70 8.16 1.83
C VAL A 70 1.88 7.22 1.70
N GLY A 71 2.61 7.33 0.58
CA GLY A 71 3.88 6.67 0.36
C GLY A 71 5.05 7.59 0.67
N TYR A 72 6.21 7.01 1.04
CA TYR A 72 7.43 7.76 1.26
C TYR A 72 8.11 8.11 -0.07
N ASP A 73 8.31 9.38 -0.29
CA ASP A 73 9.07 9.90 -1.42
C ASP A 73 10.55 9.98 -1.03
N ARG A 74 11.36 9.06 -1.55
CA ARG A 74 12.80 9.01 -1.25
C ARG A 74 13.60 10.18 -1.84
N SER A 75 13.01 10.90 -2.79
CA SER A 75 13.63 12.10 -3.38
C SER A 75 13.35 13.37 -2.57
N ALA A 76 12.39 13.33 -1.66
CA ALA A 76 12.14 14.44 -0.73
C ALA A 76 13.11 14.40 0.46
N ASN A 77 13.48 15.58 0.96
CA ASN A 77 14.36 15.71 2.15
C ASN A 77 13.61 15.51 3.48
N GLU A 78 12.40 14.99 3.45
CA GLU A 78 11.56 14.78 4.63
C GLU A 78 11.97 13.49 5.34
N ASN A 79 11.92 13.49 6.67
CA ASN A 79 12.14 12.28 7.46
C ASN A 79 10.96 11.33 7.31
N LYS A 80 11.22 10.02 7.12
CA LYS A 80 10.17 9.03 6.95
C LYS A 80 9.22 8.95 8.14
N ARG A 81 9.74 9.01 9.37
CA ARG A 81 8.94 8.99 10.60
C ARG A 81 8.02 10.21 10.67
N ASP A 82 8.51 11.37 10.30
CA ASP A 82 7.70 12.58 10.31
C ASP A 82 6.53 12.46 9.33
N VAL A 83 6.79 11.96 8.11
CA VAL A 83 5.73 11.79 7.11
C VAL A 83 4.69 10.75 7.54
N TYR A 84 5.12 9.58 8.05
CA TYR A 84 4.23 8.46 8.34
C TYR A 84 3.53 8.58 9.69
N VAL A 85 4.19 9.12 10.71
CA VAL A 85 3.65 9.19 12.08
C VAL A 85 3.13 10.59 12.39
N SER A 86 3.99 11.61 12.32
CA SER A 86 3.61 12.99 12.65
C SER A 86 2.59 13.53 11.64
N GLY A 87 2.82 13.31 10.34
CA GLY A 87 1.91 13.71 9.28
C GLY A 87 0.55 13.01 9.35
N LEU A 88 0.52 11.72 9.67
CA LEU A 88 -0.73 10.99 9.92
C LEU A 88 -1.47 11.59 11.12
N LYS A 89 -0.78 11.81 12.24
CA LYS A 89 -1.37 12.43 13.43
C LYS A 89 -1.98 13.79 13.14
N ASN A 90 -1.29 14.65 12.38
CA ASN A 90 -1.80 15.95 11.96
C ASN A 90 -3.10 15.82 11.15
N VAL A 91 -3.11 14.93 10.17
CA VAL A 91 -4.31 14.68 9.33
C VAL A 91 -5.46 14.16 10.19
N LEU A 92 -5.24 13.12 11.00
CA LEU A 92 -6.29 12.52 11.83
C LEU A 92 -6.83 13.49 12.87
N SER A 93 -6.00 14.37 13.46
CA SER A 93 -6.45 15.43 14.36
C SER A 93 -7.40 16.41 13.68
N GLU A 94 -7.25 16.62 12.38
CA GLU A 94 -8.10 17.53 11.62
C GLU A 94 -9.41 16.90 11.13
N ILE A 95 -9.37 15.60 10.75
CA ILE A 95 -10.51 14.97 10.07
C ILE A 95 -11.34 14.02 10.96
N ALA A 96 -10.80 13.51 12.07
CA ALA A 96 -11.44 12.41 12.80
C ALA A 96 -12.84 12.74 13.33
N ASP A 97 -13.14 14.00 13.64
CA ASP A 97 -14.49 14.43 14.07
C ASP A 97 -15.45 14.64 12.88
N ARG A 98 -14.93 14.69 11.65
CA ARG A 98 -15.68 15.05 10.45
C ARG A 98 -15.84 13.90 9.47
N ILE A 99 -14.99 12.87 9.57
CA ILE A 99 -14.97 11.72 8.66
C ILE A 99 -15.05 10.44 9.52
N PRO A 100 -16.19 9.75 9.53
CA PRO A 100 -16.41 8.62 10.42
C PRO A 100 -15.63 7.37 10.05
N ARG A 101 -15.24 7.21 8.78
CA ARG A 101 -14.60 5.99 8.28
C ARG A 101 -13.20 6.28 7.73
N LEU A 102 -12.24 5.43 8.12
CA LEU A 102 -10.86 5.48 7.63
C LEU A 102 -10.45 4.12 7.06
N ILE A 103 -9.87 4.12 5.88
CA ILE A 103 -9.06 3.00 5.39
C ILE A 103 -7.61 3.47 5.38
N TYR A 104 -6.78 2.83 6.20
CA TYR A 104 -5.35 3.13 6.32
C TYR A 104 -4.53 2.04 5.62
N VAL A 105 -3.75 2.43 4.61
CA VAL A 105 -2.84 1.53 3.90
C VAL A 105 -1.53 1.43 4.66
N SER A 106 -1.30 0.28 5.28
CA SER A 106 -0.08 -0.10 5.99
C SER A 106 0.78 -1.07 5.16
N SER A 107 1.75 -1.70 5.79
CA SER A 107 2.72 -2.59 5.14
C SER A 107 2.98 -3.85 5.98
N THR A 108 3.19 -4.97 5.33
CA THR A 108 3.67 -6.21 5.97
C THR A 108 5.11 -6.09 6.53
N SER A 109 5.78 -4.94 6.36
CA SER A 109 7.08 -4.68 6.99
C SER A 109 7.04 -4.62 8.52
N VAL A 110 5.84 -4.55 9.12
CA VAL A 110 5.63 -4.67 10.57
C VAL A 110 6.00 -6.05 11.13
N TYR A 111 6.03 -7.08 10.29
CA TYR A 111 6.49 -8.42 10.66
C TYR A 111 7.97 -8.57 10.38
N GLY A 112 8.76 -8.92 11.39
CA GLY A 112 10.22 -9.09 11.30
C GLY A 112 10.68 -10.52 11.01
N GLU A 113 9.75 -11.40 10.67
CA GLU A 113 10.05 -12.81 10.38
C GLU A 113 11.08 -12.97 9.26
N SER A 114 12.11 -13.80 9.47
CA SER A 114 13.24 -14.00 8.57
C SER A 114 13.58 -15.47 8.30
N THR A 115 12.88 -16.42 8.97
CA THR A 115 13.12 -17.88 8.84
C THR A 115 12.23 -18.52 7.77
N GLY A 116 11.33 -17.76 7.18
CA GLY A 116 10.39 -18.23 6.16
C GLY A 116 9.06 -18.71 6.72
N ASP A 117 8.75 -18.40 7.97
CA ASP A 117 7.49 -18.77 8.60
C ASP A 117 6.30 -17.96 8.07
N TRP A 118 5.10 -18.50 8.31
CA TRP A 118 3.86 -17.83 7.94
C TRP A 118 3.52 -16.73 8.95
N VAL A 119 3.06 -15.60 8.43
CA VAL A 119 2.53 -14.49 9.21
C VAL A 119 1.12 -14.13 8.74
N ASN A 120 0.27 -13.75 9.67
CA ASN A 120 -1.09 -13.26 9.45
C ASN A 120 -1.40 -12.11 10.41
N GLU A 121 -2.65 -11.70 10.49
CA GLU A 121 -3.07 -10.57 11.34
C GLU A 121 -2.90 -10.83 12.84
N GLU A 122 -2.80 -12.09 13.26
CA GLU A 122 -2.63 -12.50 14.67
C GLU A 122 -1.16 -12.64 15.07
N THR A 123 -0.27 -12.69 14.07
CA THR A 123 1.18 -12.79 14.32
C THR A 123 1.69 -11.53 15.03
N PRO A 124 2.43 -11.66 16.14
CA PRO A 124 3.05 -10.53 16.81
C PRO A 124 3.91 -9.69 15.86
N CYS A 125 3.79 -8.37 15.96
CA CYS A 125 4.55 -7.44 15.16
C CYS A 125 5.88 -7.13 15.84
N GLU A 126 6.97 -7.68 15.32
CA GLU A 126 8.34 -7.44 15.78
C GLU A 126 9.19 -6.97 14.58
N PRO A 127 9.12 -5.67 14.22
CA PRO A 127 9.78 -5.18 13.02
C PRO A 127 11.29 -5.37 13.05
N ALA A 128 11.85 -5.96 12.00
CA ALA A 128 13.31 -6.21 11.90
C ALA A 128 14.13 -4.93 11.64
N ASN A 129 13.48 -3.81 11.32
CA ASN A 129 14.16 -2.56 11.00
C ASN A 129 13.29 -1.33 11.31
N GLU A 130 13.92 -0.16 11.32
CA GLU A 130 13.26 1.12 11.59
C GLU A 130 12.07 1.39 10.66
N SER A 131 12.15 1.00 9.40
CA SER A 131 11.06 1.21 8.44
C SER A 131 9.78 0.47 8.82
N GLY A 132 9.91 -0.76 9.32
CA GLY A 132 8.80 -1.54 9.85
C GLY A 132 8.26 -0.95 11.16
N GLN A 133 9.16 -0.50 12.05
CA GLN A 133 8.76 0.15 13.30
C GLN A 133 7.95 1.41 13.05
N ILE A 134 8.36 2.24 12.08
CA ILE A 134 7.59 3.44 11.68
C ILE A 134 6.18 3.06 11.20
N CYS A 135 6.03 1.99 10.44
CA CYS A 135 4.70 1.52 10.02
C CYS A 135 3.86 1.09 11.21
N LEU A 136 4.44 0.35 12.17
CA LEU A 136 3.75 -0.09 13.38
C LEU A 136 3.33 1.09 14.28
N ASP A 137 4.20 2.08 14.44
CA ASP A 137 3.91 3.30 15.19
C ASP A 137 2.77 4.11 14.53
N ALA A 138 2.71 4.13 13.21
CA ALA A 138 1.62 4.76 12.48
C ALA A 138 0.28 4.01 12.67
N GLU A 139 0.29 2.67 12.68
CA GLU A 139 -0.91 1.88 13.01
C GLU A 139 -1.40 2.17 14.44
N ALA A 140 -0.48 2.37 15.40
CA ALA A 140 -0.82 2.76 16.77
C ALA A 140 -1.54 4.12 16.83
N VAL A 141 -1.11 5.09 16.02
CA VAL A 141 -1.80 6.40 15.90
C VAL A 141 -3.23 6.22 15.36
N VAL A 142 -3.44 5.38 14.34
CA VAL A 142 -4.78 5.09 13.81
C VAL A 142 -5.68 4.52 14.91
N ASN A 143 -5.19 3.49 15.60
CA ASN A 143 -5.93 2.82 16.66
C ASN A 143 -6.25 3.79 17.82
N GLU A 144 -5.28 4.61 18.25
CA GLU A 144 -5.48 5.58 19.31
C GLU A 144 -6.59 6.58 18.97
N VAL A 145 -6.61 7.11 17.76
CA VAL A 145 -7.57 8.15 17.36
C VAL A 145 -8.97 7.58 17.13
N TYR A 146 -9.09 6.44 16.46
CA TYR A 146 -10.39 5.88 16.08
C TYR A 146 -11.02 4.99 17.17
N ALA A 147 -10.24 4.30 18.01
CA ALA A 147 -10.78 3.50 19.10
C ALA A 147 -11.48 4.32 20.21
N ARG A 148 -11.23 5.63 20.27
CA ARG A 148 -11.81 6.53 21.29
C ARG A 148 -13.29 6.88 21.08
N ASN A 149 -13.87 6.53 19.92
CA ASN A 149 -15.22 6.94 19.59
C ASN A 149 -16.00 5.80 18.91
N LEU A 150 -17.09 5.36 19.52
CA LEU A 150 -17.95 4.26 19.06
C LEU A 150 -18.63 4.51 17.69
N ASN A 151 -18.64 5.76 17.21
CA ASN A 151 -19.21 6.13 15.92
C ASN A 151 -18.17 6.24 14.81
N ARG A 152 -16.95 5.75 15.03
CA ARG A 152 -15.85 5.82 14.07
C ARG A 152 -15.29 4.43 13.80
N ASP A 153 -15.01 4.20 12.53
CA ASP A 153 -14.45 2.95 12.04
C ASP A 153 -13.12 3.18 11.33
N ALA A 154 -12.07 2.46 11.72
CA ALA A 154 -10.81 2.42 10.98
C ALA A 154 -10.50 0.99 10.58
N THR A 155 -10.16 0.82 9.30
CA THR A 155 -9.64 -0.45 8.78
C THR A 155 -8.20 -0.26 8.34
N ILE A 156 -7.29 -1.01 8.93
CA ILE A 156 -5.88 -1.06 8.55
C ILE A 156 -5.70 -2.20 7.55
N VAL A 157 -5.08 -1.91 6.41
CA VAL A 157 -4.75 -2.92 5.39
C VAL A 157 -3.24 -2.99 5.22
N ARG A 158 -2.62 -4.06 5.73
CA ARG A 158 -1.18 -4.35 5.58
C ARG A 158 -0.93 -4.95 4.21
N LEU A 159 -0.41 -4.15 3.29
CA LEU A 159 -0.07 -4.61 1.94
C LEU A 159 1.31 -5.27 1.91
N SER A 160 1.42 -6.37 1.17
CA SER A 160 2.71 -6.93 0.74
C SER A 160 3.33 -6.08 -0.37
N GLY A 161 4.39 -6.55 -1.02
CA GLY A 161 5.09 -5.81 -2.06
C GLY A 161 4.19 -5.47 -3.25
N ILE A 162 3.87 -4.20 -3.43
CA ILE A 162 2.96 -3.75 -4.49
C ILE A 162 3.65 -3.84 -5.85
N TYR A 163 3.00 -4.49 -6.83
CA TYR A 163 3.42 -4.50 -8.22
C TYR A 163 2.25 -4.23 -9.17
N GLY A 164 2.57 -4.03 -10.47
CA GLY A 164 1.61 -3.69 -11.50
C GLY A 164 2.21 -2.74 -12.54
N PRO A 165 1.41 -2.21 -13.49
CA PRO A 165 1.87 -1.32 -14.55
C PRO A 165 2.60 -0.09 -13.99
N GLY A 166 3.82 0.16 -14.51
CA GLY A 166 4.66 1.28 -14.07
C GLY A 166 5.40 1.07 -12.73
N ARG A 167 5.29 -0.10 -12.06
CA ARG A 167 5.90 -0.35 -10.75
C ARG A 167 7.14 -1.25 -10.80
N LEU A 168 7.38 -1.94 -11.90
CA LEU A 168 8.49 -2.89 -12.05
C LEU A 168 9.76 -2.29 -12.69
N ILE A 169 9.85 -0.97 -12.85
CA ILE A 169 10.91 -0.29 -13.61
C ILE A 169 12.30 -0.71 -13.14
N GLY A 170 12.63 -0.56 -11.87
CA GLY A 170 13.95 -0.90 -11.34
C GLY A 170 14.30 -2.40 -11.47
N ARG A 171 13.30 -3.29 -11.39
CA ARG A 171 13.50 -4.73 -11.58
C ARG A 171 13.72 -5.09 -13.07
N LYS A 172 12.99 -4.41 -13.97
CA LYS A 172 13.22 -4.52 -15.42
C LYS A 172 14.63 -4.06 -15.80
N GLU A 173 15.08 -2.92 -15.27
CA GLU A 173 16.43 -2.39 -15.49
C GLU A 173 17.50 -3.32 -14.92
N GLN A 174 17.28 -3.90 -13.75
CA GLN A 174 18.18 -4.88 -13.13
C GLN A 174 18.39 -6.10 -14.04
N LEU A 175 17.30 -6.69 -14.53
CA LEU A 175 17.36 -7.84 -15.45
C LEU A 175 18.02 -7.48 -16.79
N ARG A 176 17.62 -6.39 -17.42
CA ARG A 176 18.22 -5.93 -18.69
C ARG A 176 19.70 -5.62 -18.55
N GLY A 177 20.11 -5.06 -17.43
CA GLY A 177 21.50 -4.78 -17.11
C GLY A 177 22.30 -5.97 -16.58
N GLN A 178 21.71 -7.17 -16.53
CA GLN A 178 22.33 -8.40 -16.01
C GLN A 178 23.00 -8.18 -14.63
N LYS A 179 22.35 -7.37 -13.78
CA LYS A 179 22.81 -7.14 -12.41
C LYS A 179 22.30 -8.25 -11.49
N PRO A 180 23.10 -8.73 -10.53
CA PRO A 180 22.66 -9.73 -9.56
C PRO A 180 21.38 -9.33 -8.84
N ILE A 181 20.49 -10.30 -8.60
CA ILE A 181 19.27 -10.05 -7.80
C ILE A 181 19.69 -9.76 -6.35
N SER A 182 19.00 -8.80 -5.72
CA SER A 182 19.32 -8.41 -4.35
C SER A 182 18.69 -9.35 -3.32
N GLY A 183 19.42 -9.66 -2.25
CA GLY A 183 18.95 -10.49 -1.14
C GLY A 183 19.11 -11.99 -1.39
N ASN A 184 18.35 -12.81 -0.67
CA ASN A 184 18.37 -14.26 -0.83
C ASN A 184 17.50 -14.69 -2.01
N PRO A 185 18.05 -15.35 -3.07
CA PRO A 185 17.27 -15.87 -4.19
C PRO A 185 16.17 -16.86 -3.77
N ASP A 186 16.47 -17.68 -2.75
CA ASP A 186 15.55 -18.66 -2.18
C ASP A 186 14.65 -18.06 -1.08
N GLY A 187 14.85 -16.79 -0.75
CA GLY A 187 14.01 -16.04 0.19
C GLY A 187 12.62 -15.76 -0.38
N TRP A 188 11.62 -15.70 0.49
CA TRP A 188 10.25 -15.45 0.12
C TRP A 188 10.03 -13.99 -0.28
N LEU A 189 9.29 -13.80 -1.35
CA LEU A 189 8.85 -12.51 -1.85
C LEU A 189 7.33 -12.49 -1.88
N ASN A 190 6.73 -11.74 -0.96
CA ASN A 190 5.28 -11.57 -0.91
C ASN A 190 4.90 -10.36 -1.76
N LEU A 191 3.94 -10.52 -2.63
CA LEU A 191 3.52 -9.51 -3.59
C LEU A 191 1.99 -9.37 -3.59
N ILE A 192 1.51 -8.26 -4.10
CA ILE A 192 0.10 -8.02 -4.39
C ILE A 192 -0.03 -7.12 -5.61
N HIS A 193 -0.86 -7.52 -6.56
CA HIS A 193 -1.11 -6.71 -7.75
C HIS A 193 -2.01 -5.52 -7.42
N VAL A 194 -1.76 -4.38 -8.07
CA VAL A 194 -2.53 -3.16 -7.81
C VAL A 194 -4.03 -3.32 -8.09
N ASP A 195 -4.42 -4.13 -9.08
CA ASP A 195 -5.84 -4.38 -9.39
C ASP A 195 -6.55 -5.04 -8.21
N ASP A 196 -5.90 -5.98 -7.52
CA ASP A 196 -6.44 -6.65 -6.34
C ASP A 196 -6.51 -5.71 -5.13
N ILE A 197 -5.51 -4.84 -4.98
CA ILE A 197 -5.58 -3.78 -3.97
C ILE A 197 -6.81 -2.91 -4.20
N LEU A 198 -7.03 -2.45 -5.44
CA LEU A 198 -8.17 -1.60 -5.77
C LEU A 198 -9.50 -2.31 -5.52
N GLN A 199 -9.63 -3.58 -5.95
CA GLN A 199 -10.81 -4.39 -5.69
C GLN A 199 -11.15 -4.43 -4.20
N VAL A 200 -10.17 -4.75 -3.36
CA VAL A 200 -10.33 -4.82 -1.90
C VAL A 200 -10.70 -3.45 -1.31
N LEU A 201 -9.99 -2.39 -1.71
CA LEU A 201 -10.28 -1.04 -1.21
C LEU A 201 -11.70 -0.58 -1.57
N PHE A 202 -12.22 -0.93 -2.77
CA PHE A 202 -13.61 -0.63 -3.13
C PHE A 202 -14.63 -1.43 -2.33
N ILE A 203 -14.38 -2.69 -2.03
CA ILE A 203 -15.24 -3.49 -1.17
C ILE A 203 -15.28 -2.89 0.25
N LEU A 204 -14.12 -2.58 0.81
CA LEU A 204 -14.02 -1.93 2.13
C LEU A 204 -14.69 -0.55 2.14
N ALA A 205 -14.55 0.23 1.07
CA ALA A 205 -15.18 1.54 0.95
C ALA A 205 -16.71 1.46 0.89
N SER A 206 -17.27 0.46 0.23
CA SER A 206 -18.71 0.30 0.00
C SER A 206 -19.43 -0.45 1.10
N GLY A 207 -18.72 -1.24 1.91
CA GLY A 207 -19.27 -2.11 2.94
C GLY A 207 -18.85 -1.71 4.35
N THR A 208 -19.30 -2.50 5.32
CA THR A 208 -18.82 -2.46 6.70
C THR A 208 -17.94 -3.69 6.92
N PRO A 209 -16.61 -3.53 7.08
CA PRO A 209 -15.73 -4.66 7.33
C PRO A 209 -16.02 -5.29 8.70
N SER A 210 -15.84 -6.61 8.80
CA SER A 210 -16.01 -7.34 10.06
C SER A 210 -14.77 -7.24 10.97
N SER A 211 -13.63 -6.91 10.41
CA SER A 211 -12.36 -6.75 11.11
C SER A 211 -11.75 -5.38 10.88
N SER A 212 -11.03 -4.86 11.89
CA SER A 212 -10.30 -3.59 11.81
C SER A 212 -8.90 -3.73 11.21
N LEU A 213 -8.43 -4.95 11.01
CA LEU A 213 -7.09 -5.26 10.49
C LEU A 213 -7.15 -6.39 9.47
N TYR A 214 -6.56 -6.13 8.30
CA TYR A 214 -6.38 -7.12 7.24
C TYR A 214 -4.96 -7.12 6.71
N LEU A 215 -4.46 -8.32 6.37
CA LEU A 215 -3.26 -8.53 5.57
C LEU A 215 -3.69 -8.85 4.13
N LEU A 216 -3.09 -8.17 3.14
CA LEU A 216 -3.38 -8.40 1.73
C LEU A 216 -2.10 -8.75 0.96
N SER A 217 -2.08 -9.97 0.46
CA SER A 217 -1.03 -10.56 -0.39
C SER A 217 -1.68 -11.41 -1.47
N ASP A 218 -0.95 -11.75 -2.53
CA ASP A 218 -1.37 -12.76 -3.49
C ASP A 218 -1.56 -14.13 -2.82
N GLU A 219 -2.12 -15.10 -3.54
CA GLU A 219 -2.48 -16.40 -2.96
C GLU A 219 -1.27 -17.31 -2.79
N ARG A 220 -0.18 -17.02 -3.49
CA ARG A 220 1.02 -17.86 -3.49
C ARG A 220 2.28 -17.04 -3.24
N PRO A 221 2.86 -17.11 -2.04
CA PRO A 221 4.21 -16.59 -1.81
C PRO A 221 5.19 -17.22 -2.78
N ASN A 222 6.03 -16.41 -3.39
CA ASN A 222 6.99 -16.86 -4.40
C ASN A 222 8.41 -16.77 -3.84
N ARG A 223 9.31 -17.62 -4.30
CA ARG A 223 10.74 -17.40 -4.10
C ARG A 223 11.17 -16.19 -4.93
N ARG A 224 12.13 -15.43 -4.44
CA ARG A 224 12.64 -14.25 -5.15
C ARG A 224 13.13 -14.61 -6.55
N PHE A 225 13.86 -15.72 -6.68
CA PHE A 225 14.33 -16.23 -7.97
C PHE A 225 13.18 -16.57 -8.93
N GLU A 226 12.10 -17.18 -8.44
CA GLU A 226 10.90 -17.50 -9.24
C GLU A 226 10.29 -16.24 -9.86
N PHE A 227 10.14 -15.19 -9.05
CA PHE A 227 9.63 -13.92 -9.53
C PHE A 227 10.50 -13.28 -10.62
N TYR A 228 11.82 -13.22 -10.40
CA TYR A 228 12.73 -12.65 -11.39
C TYR A 228 12.84 -13.51 -12.65
N SER A 229 12.74 -14.84 -12.54
CA SER A 229 12.71 -15.75 -13.68
C SER A 229 11.46 -15.57 -14.53
N GLU A 230 10.28 -15.45 -13.88
CA GLU A 230 9.03 -15.19 -14.59
C GLU A 230 9.07 -13.81 -15.29
N LEU A 231 9.58 -12.79 -14.59
CA LEU A 231 9.75 -11.46 -15.19
C LEU A 231 10.74 -11.47 -16.37
N ALA A 232 11.87 -12.18 -16.26
CA ALA A 232 12.86 -12.31 -17.32
C ALA A 232 12.27 -12.97 -18.58
N LYS A 233 11.49 -14.04 -18.39
CA LYS A 233 10.78 -14.73 -19.49
C LYS A 233 9.87 -13.76 -20.26
N HIS A 234 9.07 -12.96 -19.59
CA HIS A 234 8.17 -12.01 -20.24
C HIS A 234 8.91 -10.82 -20.88
N LEU A 235 10.07 -10.43 -20.33
CA LEU A 235 10.92 -9.39 -20.91
C LEU A 235 11.82 -9.90 -22.03
N GLN A 236 11.84 -11.22 -22.29
CA GLN A 236 12.75 -11.87 -23.23
C GLN A 236 14.23 -11.54 -22.94
N THR A 237 14.59 -11.47 -21.64
CA THR A 237 15.97 -11.26 -21.19
C THR A 237 16.58 -12.59 -20.74
N PRO A 238 17.93 -12.69 -20.64
CA PRO A 238 18.56 -13.85 -20.02
C PRO A 238 18.07 -14.12 -18.61
N ALA A 239 18.35 -15.33 -18.11
CA ALA A 239 18.02 -15.70 -16.73
C ALA A 239 18.59 -14.70 -15.70
N PRO A 240 17.94 -14.53 -14.53
CA PRO A 240 18.45 -13.64 -13.49
C PRO A 240 19.85 -14.07 -13.03
N VAL A 241 20.74 -13.09 -12.86
CA VAL A 241 22.06 -13.32 -12.28
C VAL A 241 21.93 -13.49 -10.79
N MET A 242 22.53 -14.56 -10.25
CA MET A 242 22.55 -14.84 -8.80
C MET A 242 23.59 -13.97 -8.12
N PRO A 243 23.39 -13.57 -6.84
CA PRO A 243 24.43 -12.92 -6.07
C PRO A 243 25.52 -13.94 -5.68
N ASP A 244 26.76 -13.50 -5.65
CA ASP A 244 27.90 -14.32 -5.19
C ASP A 244 27.76 -14.72 -3.71
N GLU A 245 27.24 -13.80 -2.90
CA GLU A 245 26.99 -14.01 -1.48
C GLU A 245 25.51 -13.71 -1.19
N PRO A 246 24.63 -14.74 -1.21
CA PRO A 246 23.22 -14.53 -0.88
C PRO A 246 23.03 -14.23 0.62
N SER A 247 22.07 -13.36 0.92
CA SER A 247 21.65 -13.10 2.30
C SER A 247 21.14 -14.39 2.97
N ALA A 248 21.38 -14.54 4.27
CA ALA A 248 20.79 -15.62 5.07
C ALA A 248 19.30 -15.42 5.39
N ASP A 249 18.75 -14.24 5.10
CA ASP A 249 17.35 -13.89 5.36
C ASP A 249 16.42 -14.57 4.34
N PHE A 250 15.58 -15.49 4.81
CA PHE A 250 14.55 -16.15 4.00
C PHE A 250 13.24 -15.33 3.93
N GLY A 251 13.12 -14.26 4.71
CA GLY A 251 11.89 -13.49 4.79
C GLY A 251 10.75 -14.28 5.44
N LYS A 252 9.53 -13.90 5.13
CA LYS A 252 8.28 -14.47 5.65
C LYS A 252 7.35 -14.90 4.52
N ARG A 253 6.31 -15.65 4.86
CA ARG A 253 5.18 -15.95 3.98
C ARG A 253 3.91 -15.29 4.52
N CYS A 254 3.28 -14.46 3.72
CA CYS A 254 2.06 -13.76 4.12
C CYS A 254 0.82 -14.60 3.81
N ASP A 255 0.01 -14.84 4.83
CA ASP A 255 -1.30 -15.49 4.70
C ASP A 255 -2.40 -14.42 4.69
N SER A 256 -3.11 -14.30 3.58
CA SER A 256 -4.21 -13.35 3.36
C SER A 256 -5.59 -14.03 3.32
N LEU A 257 -5.75 -15.18 3.99
CA LEU A 257 -7.02 -15.91 4.01
C LEU A 257 -8.15 -15.12 4.68
N ARG A 258 -7.86 -14.37 5.75
CA ARG A 258 -8.87 -13.60 6.47
C ARG A 258 -9.61 -12.65 5.55
N ILE A 259 -8.90 -11.76 4.84
CA ILE A 259 -9.52 -10.76 3.98
C ILE A 259 -10.33 -11.39 2.85
N ARG A 260 -9.83 -12.50 2.27
CA ARG A 260 -10.54 -13.23 1.21
C ARG A 260 -11.82 -13.87 1.71
N ASN A 261 -11.79 -14.50 2.88
CA ASN A 261 -12.96 -15.19 3.46
C ASN A 261 -14.00 -14.20 3.96
N GLU A 262 -13.60 -13.17 4.73
CA GLU A 262 -14.54 -12.22 5.33
C GLU A 262 -15.18 -11.28 4.30
N LEU A 263 -14.43 -10.88 3.27
CA LEU A 263 -14.93 -9.97 2.24
C LEU A 263 -15.42 -10.71 0.98
N GLY A 264 -15.30 -12.03 0.93
CA GLY A 264 -15.67 -12.82 -0.26
C GLY A 264 -14.82 -12.48 -1.49
N VAL A 265 -13.58 -12.04 -1.30
CA VAL A 265 -12.71 -11.59 -2.38
C VAL A 265 -12.08 -12.78 -3.10
N LYS A 266 -12.27 -12.81 -4.42
CA LYS A 266 -11.46 -13.62 -5.33
C LYS A 266 -10.52 -12.70 -6.07
N LEU A 267 -9.21 -12.93 -5.91
CA LEU A 267 -8.19 -12.09 -6.53
C LEU A 267 -8.26 -12.18 -8.06
N LEU A 268 -8.07 -11.05 -8.72
CA LEU A 268 -8.00 -10.95 -10.19
C LEU A 268 -6.66 -11.44 -10.72
N ARG A 269 -5.62 -11.28 -9.89
CA ARG A 269 -4.23 -11.67 -10.18
C ARG A 269 -3.67 -12.48 -9.02
N PRO A 270 -4.19 -13.71 -8.81
CA PRO A 270 -3.86 -14.51 -7.62
C PRO A 270 -2.40 -14.94 -7.54
N THR A 271 -1.68 -14.91 -8.66
CA THR A 271 -0.26 -15.31 -8.75
C THR A 271 0.56 -14.33 -9.60
N ILE A 272 1.89 -14.44 -9.51
CA ILE A 272 2.79 -13.66 -10.38
C ILE A 272 2.63 -14.01 -11.86
N GLN A 273 2.22 -15.24 -12.19
CA GLN A 273 1.94 -15.66 -13.56
C GLN A 273 0.75 -14.90 -14.16
N ASP A 274 -0.23 -14.54 -13.33
CA ASP A 274 -1.40 -13.75 -13.75
C ASP A 274 -1.10 -12.25 -13.80
N GLY A 275 -0.25 -11.77 -12.91
CA GLY A 275 -0.01 -10.33 -12.72
C GLY A 275 1.15 -9.76 -13.51
N ILE A 276 2.25 -10.51 -13.74
CA ILE A 276 3.43 -10.00 -14.47
C ILE A 276 3.08 -9.64 -15.92
N PRO A 277 2.36 -10.47 -16.70
CA PRO A 277 2.06 -10.14 -18.10
C PRO A 277 1.39 -8.76 -18.26
N VAL A 278 0.43 -8.44 -17.41
CA VAL A 278 -0.30 -7.15 -17.45
C VAL A 278 0.46 -5.99 -16.79
N SER A 279 1.62 -6.26 -16.19
CA SER A 279 2.45 -5.26 -15.48
C SER A 279 3.61 -4.73 -16.32
N ILE A 280 3.93 -5.38 -17.45
CA ILE A 280 5.12 -5.06 -18.23
C ILE A 280 4.82 -4.18 -19.44
N GLU A 281 3.57 -3.90 -19.72
CA GLU A 281 3.12 -3.00 -20.78
C GLU A 281 3.59 -1.55 -20.57
#